data_9db7eec1e8e8d18260a24ff253927778
#
_entry.id   9db7eec1e8e8d18260a24ff253927778
#
_cell.length_a   1.000
_cell.length_b   1.000
_cell.length_c   1.000
_cell.angle_alpha   90.00
_cell.angle_beta   90.00
_cell.angle_gamma   90.00
#
_symmetry.space_group_name_H-M   'P 1'
#
loop_
_entity.id
_entity.type
_entity.pdbx_description
1 polymer ?
#
loop_
_entity_poly.entity_id
_entity_poly.type
_entity_poly.pdbx_seq_one_letter_code
_entity_poly.pdbx_strand_id
1 'polypeptide(L)'
;EEKEKVKPNTDLEKEILNILKSITGIKDISTTDDFFEDLGLDSLNVMELSTRLSKYKIEIQDINYYSNIQKLAKKIETHNKVNFFEDKIRNDISIINRPFKYNMSSVLLTGVTGFLGSNILYELLINPEVKKIYCLIRKKYNMTVEDRFNKIVNNYFSNYDIKELIDKKVVLLDGNFEEIYLGLTLEEYYNLSKKITTVIHSGANVRHYGKYDVFYKANVQATKNIIRFCIDSKAKLAHISTISVGGYCNVNDKKLLTENKINVDQTFKNHVYMITKYEAECEILKEIENKNIDAKIFRLGNIMPRISDGRFQINMHQNGFLSRLKTLLDIKYTTNEINNLHIDISPVDLCAKFIIKLMEASCENTVFHISNPNFISMKEILNSFNVEFKLTNVENCINLINKLNNPLNAHLVNDLLSPELIETPYSCDITMKDLNSIKLEWPKITKDYLKNLYNLIMQI
;
A
#
# COMPACT_ATOMS: atom_id res chain seq x y z
N GLU A 1 2.78 -15.50 -33.15
CA GLU A 1 4.12 -16.06 -33.44
C GLU A 1 4.64 -16.70 -32.17
N GLU A 2 4.94 -18.02 -32.20
CA GLU A 2 5.61 -18.69 -31.08
C GLU A 2 7.01 -18.11 -30.93
N LYS A 3 7.32 -17.50 -29.77
CA LYS A 3 8.67 -17.02 -29.46
C LYS A 3 9.63 -18.21 -29.42
N GLU A 4 10.73 -18.13 -30.14
CA GLU A 4 11.80 -19.16 -30.10
C GLU A 4 12.34 -19.28 -28.66
N LYS A 5 12.32 -20.49 -28.10
CA LYS A 5 12.72 -20.74 -26.71
C LYS A 5 14.23 -20.82 -26.57
N VAL A 6 14.80 -19.91 -25.80
CA VAL A 6 16.23 -19.83 -25.52
C VAL A 6 16.57 -20.65 -24.28
N LYS A 7 17.55 -21.56 -24.40
CA LYS A 7 18.03 -22.41 -23.31
C LYS A 7 19.06 -21.69 -22.43
N PRO A 8 19.23 -22.09 -21.16
CA PRO A 8 20.24 -21.49 -20.29
C PRO A 8 21.66 -21.84 -20.74
N ASN A 9 22.53 -20.82 -20.77
CA ASN A 9 23.92 -20.93 -21.21
C ASN A 9 24.90 -21.02 -20.02
N THR A 10 24.56 -20.50 -18.84
CA THR A 10 25.43 -20.50 -17.66
C THR A 10 24.84 -21.37 -16.55
N ASP A 11 25.67 -21.75 -15.57
CA ASP A 11 25.19 -22.52 -14.41
C ASP A 11 24.27 -21.69 -13.53
N LEU A 12 24.50 -20.37 -13.47
CA LEU A 12 23.61 -19.44 -12.78
C LEU A 12 22.24 -19.33 -13.45
N GLU A 13 22.20 -19.26 -14.79
CA GLU A 13 20.93 -19.30 -15.53
C GLU A 13 20.18 -20.62 -15.31
N LYS A 14 20.88 -21.75 -15.24
CA LYS A 14 20.29 -23.04 -14.91
C LYS A 14 19.72 -23.07 -13.49
N GLU A 15 20.43 -22.50 -12.54
CA GLU A 15 19.98 -22.40 -11.15
C GLU A 15 18.70 -21.57 -11.06
N ILE A 16 18.67 -20.36 -11.66
CA ILE A 16 17.49 -19.49 -11.67
C ILE A 16 16.31 -20.20 -12.37
N LEU A 17 16.56 -20.86 -13.50
CA LEU A 17 15.53 -21.64 -14.22
C LEU A 17 14.92 -22.73 -13.34
N ASN A 18 15.74 -23.49 -12.62
CA ASN A 18 15.26 -24.56 -11.75
C ASN A 18 14.42 -24.03 -10.58
N ILE A 19 14.83 -22.90 -10.00
CA ILE A 19 14.05 -22.20 -8.97
C ILE A 19 12.69 -21.77 -9.53
N LEU A 20 12.66 -21.13 -10.70
CA LEU A 20 11.42 -20.67 -11.34
C LEU A 20 10.48 -21.83 -11.68
N LYS A 21 11.00 -22.95 -12.20
CA LYS A 21 10.19 -24.17 -12.43
C LYS A 21 9.55 -24.69 -11.15
N SER A 22 10.29 -24.66 -10.05
CA SER A 22 9.80 -25.10 -8.73
C SER A 22 8.73 -24.15 -8.17
N ILE A 23 8.88 -22.83 -8.37
CA ILE A 23 7.95 -21.82 -7.88
C ILE A 23 6.65 -21.80 -8.70
N THR A 24 6.77 -21.82 -10.02
CA THR A 24 5.63 -21.63 -10.93
C THR A 24 4.93 -22.93 -11.34
N GLY A 25 5.62 -24.08 -11.24
CA GLY A 25 5.16 -25.36 -11.80
C GLY A 25 5.24 -25.44 -13.33
N ILE A 26 5.69 -24.37 -14.02
CA ILE A 26 5.84 -24.32 -15.48
C ILE A 26 7.06 -25.15 -15.89
N LYS A 27 6.87 -26.16 -16.73
CA LYS A 27 7.95 -27.09 -17.14
C LYS A 27 8.86 -26.52 -18.23
N ASP A 28 8.32 -25.67 -19.09
CA ASP A 28 8.99 -25.20 -20.29
C ASP A 28 9.11 -23.67 -20.28
N ILE A 29 10.20 -23.18 -19.68
CA ILE A 29 10.51 -21.76 -19.49
C ILE A 29 11.71 -21.41 -20.38
N SER A 30 11.60 -20.34 -21.20
CA SER A 30 12.69 -19.71 -21.91
C SER A 30 13.50 -18.78 -20.99
N THR A 31 14.80 -18.68 -21.18
CA THR A 31 15.63 -17.72 -20.42
C THR A 31 15.31 -16.26 -20.73
N THR A 32 14.53 -16.00 -21.78
CA THR A 32 14.05 -14.69 -22.19
C THR A 32 12.61 -14.40 -21.79
N ASP A 33 11.88 -15.40 -21.24
CA ASP A 33 10.51 -15.22 -20.77
C ASP A 33 10.48 -14.19 -19.64
N ASP A 34 9.57 -13.23 -19.76
CA ASP A 34 9.40 -12.22 -18.72
C ASP A 34 8.71 -12.81 -17.49
N PHE A 35 9.28 -12.57 -16.32
CA PHE A 35 8.78 -13.12 -15.05
C PHE A 35 7.32 -12.79 -14.77
N PHE A 36 6.86 -11.61 -15.18
CA PHE A 36 5.52 -11.11 -14.86
C PHE A 36 4.51 -11.35 -15.98
N GLU A 37 4.91 -11.13 -17.24
CA GLU A 37 4.02 -11.22 -18.41
C GLU A 37 3.88 -12.63 -18.93
N ASP A 38 5.02 -13.33 -19.09
CA ASP A 38 5.04 -14.67 -19.69
C ASP A 38 4.86 -15.76 -18.61
N LEU A 39 5.48 -15.60 -17.43
CA LEU A 39 5.43 -16.60 -16.35
C LEU A 39 4.39 -16.30 -15.27
N GLY A 40 3.81 -15.10 -15.26
CA GLY A 40 2.75 -14.72 -14.32
C GLY A 40 3.18 -14.63 -12.85
N LEU A 41 4.48 -14.36 -12.56
CA LEU A 41 4.97 -14.25 -11.19
C LEU A 41 4.18 -13.16 -10.43
N ASP A 42 3.66 -13.53 -9.28
CA ASP A 42 3.08 -12.62 -8.32
C ASP A 42 4.12 -12.18 -7.26
N SER A 43 3.67 -11.36 -6.31
CA SER A 43 4.56 -10.85 -5.24
C SER A 43 5.15 -11.97 -4.38
N LEU A 44 4.43 -13.08 -4.18
CA LEU A 44 4.91 -14.23 -3.40
C LEU A 44 6.00 -14.97 -4.15
N ASN A 45 5.79 -15.20 -5.45
CA ASN A 45 6.78 -15.85 -6.31
C ASN A 45 8.09 -15.05 -6.39
N VAL A 46 7.99 -13.73 -6.51
CA VAL A 46 9.17 -12.84 -6.52
C VAL A 46 9.93 -12.90 -5.21
N MET A 47 9.21 -12.89 -4.08
CA MET A 47 9.82 -13.03 -2.76
C MET A 47 10.51 -14.38 -2.58
N GLU A 48 9.87 -15.46 -3.02
CA GLU A 48 10.47 -16.81 -2.97
C GLU A 48 11.73 -16.87 -3.83
N LEU A 49 11.68 -16.33 -5.04
CA LEU A 49 12.86 -16.27 -5.92
C LEU A 49 14.00 -15.47 -5.28
N SER A 50 13.71 -14.30 -4.68
CA SER A 50 14.69 -13.49 -3.97
C SER A 50 15.30 -14.24 -2.79
N THR A 51 14.48 -14.92 -1.98
CA THR A 51 14.93 -15.71 -0.84
C THR A 51 15.87 -16.82 -1.25
N ARG A 52 15.54 -17.58 -2.30
CA ARG A 52 16.37 -18.68 -2.81
C ARG A 52 17.67 -18.20 -3.46
N LEU A 53 17.70 -16.94 -3.94
CA LEU A 53 18.89 -16.29 -4.51
C LEU A 53 19.62 -15.40 -3.52
N SER A 54 19.26 -15.42 -2.22
CA SER A 54 19.82 -14.54 -1.17
C SER A 54 21.35 -14.60 -1.04
N LYS A 55 21.97 -15.74 -1.35
CA LYS A 55 23.43 -15.89 -1.40
C LYS A 55 24.12 -14.92 -2.37
N TYR A 56 23.41 -14.43 -3.38
CA TYR A 56 23.92 -13.48 -4.37
C TYR A 56 23.69 -12.02 -3.96
N LYS A 57 23.10 -11.77 -2.79
CA LYS A 57 22.83 -10.42 -2.25
C LYS A 57 22.06 -9.52 -3.23
N ILE A 58 21.16 -10.11 -4.02
CA ILE A 58 20.24 -9.35 -4.89
C ILE A 58 19.04 -8.86 -4.08
N GLU A 59 18.59 -7.67 -4.41
CA GLU A 59 17.36 -7.11 -3.85
C GLU A 59 16.15 -7.56 -4.68
N ILE A 60 14.96 -7.58 -4.09
CA ILE A 60 13.70 -7.91 -4.80
C ILE A 60 13.48 -6.98 -5.99
N GLN A 61 13.89 -5.72 -5.85
CA GLN A 61 13.83 -4.73 -6.91
C GLN A 61 14.69 -5.09 -8.13
N ASP A 62 15.81 -5.79 -7.92
CA ASP A 62 16.62 -6.31 -9.02
C ASP A 62 15.81 -7.30 -9.87
N ILE A 63 15.02 -8.18 -9.23
CA ILE A 63 14.15 -9.14 -9.92
C ILE A 63 13.06 -8.41 -10.72
N ASN A 64 12.49 -7.35 -10.17
CA ASN A 64 11.49 -6.55 -10.85
C ASN A 64 12.04 -5.87 -12.11
N TYR A 65 13.26 -5.38 -12.03
CA TYR A 65 13.90 -4.69 -13.15
C TYR A 65 14.50 -5.63 -14.18
N TYR A 66 15.24 -6.62 -13.72
CA TYR A 66 15.85 -7.65 -14.57
C TYR A 66 14.88 -8.84 -14.72
N SER A 67 13.73 -8.58 -15.32
CA SER A 67 12.55 -9.42 -15.32
C SER A 67 12.64 -10.67 -16.21
N ASN A 68 13.83 -11.19 -16.49
CA ASN A 68 14.04 -12.51 -17.09
C ASN A 68 15.37 -13.13 -16.62
N ILE A 69 15.54 -14.43 -16.87
CA ILE A 69 16.69 -15.20 -16.38
C ILE A 69 18.01 -14.61 -16.86
N GLN A 70 18.15 -14.29 -18.15
CA GLN A 70 19.40 -13.77 -18.71
C GLN A 70 19.80 -12.43 -18.10
N LYS A 71 18.84 -11.49 -17.98
CA LYS A 71 19.10 -10.17 -17.40
C LYS A 71 19.47 -10.28 -15.93
N LEU A 72 18.75 -11.11 -15.16
CA LEU A 72 19.00 -11.31 -13.74
C LEU A 72 20.36 -11.99 -13.50
N ALA A 73 20.70 -13.02 -14.25
CA ALA A 73 22.01 -13.69 -14.18
C ALA A 73 23.14 -12.71 -14.48
N LYS A 74 23.02 -11.93 -15.56
CA LYS A 74 24.01 -10.89 -15.91
C LYS A 74 24.17 -9.85 -14.80
N LYS A 75 23.06 -9.44 -14.17
CA LYS A 75 23.11 -8.50 -13.03
C LYS A 75 23.89 -9.09 -11.85
N ILE A 76 23.64 -10.35 -11.51
CA ILE A 76 24.36 -11.05 -10.43
C ILE A 76 25.85 -11.12 -10.72
N GLU A 77 26.23 -11.50 -11.95
CA GLU A 77 27.64 -11.66 -12.38
C GLU A 77 28.40 -10.32 -12.40
N THR A 78 27.75 -9.24 -12.80
CA THR A 78 28.42 -7.94 -12.96
C THR A 78 28.48 -7.10 -11.68
N HIS A 79 27.76 -7.47 -10.62
CA HIS A 79 27.67 -6.73 -9.35
C HIS A 79 27.31 -5.24 -9.50
N ASN A 80 26.76 -4.83 -10.64
CA ASN A 80 26.39 -3.45 -10.90
C ASN A 80 25.15 -3.04 -10.10
N LYS A 81 25.31 -2.16 -9.11
CA LYS A 81 24.20 -1.43 -8.50
C LYS A 81 23.83 -0.27 -9.44
N VAL A 82 22.68 -0.36 -10.09
CA VAL A 82 22.12 0.75 -10.88
C VAL A 82 20.88 1.26 -10.15
N ASN A 83 20.93 2.50 -9.69
CA ASN A 83 19.78 3.20 -9.11
C ASN A 83 18.97 3.82 -10.26
N PHE A 84 17.88 3.17 -10.68
CA PHE A 84 17.08 3.58 -11.83
C PHE A 84 16.11 4.75 -11.56
N PHE A 85 15.89 5.10 -10.29
CA PHE A 85 14.84 6.04 -9.90
C PHE A 85 15.30 7.15 -8.96
N GLU A 86 16.62 7.33 -8.74
CA GLU A 86 17.14 8.43 -7.91
C GLU A 86 16.77 9.81 -8.47
N ASP A 87 16.68 9.92 -9.82
CA ASP A 87 16.28 11.16 -10.49
C ASP A 87 14.77 11.50 -10.38
N LYS A 88 13.99 10.63 -9.74
CA LYS A 88 12.53 10.81 -9.60
C LYS A 88 12.13 11.75 -8.46
N ILE A 89 13.05 12.07 -7.56
CA ILE A 89 12.79 13.03 -6.49
C ILE A 89 12.70 14.43 -7.07
N ARG A 90 11.58 15.10 -6.85
CA ARG A 90 11.32 16.43 -7.38
C ARG A 90 11.54 17.50 -6.32
N ASN A 91 12.49 18.41 -6.60
CA ASN A 91 12.84 19.53 -5.71
C ASN A 91 12.04 20.80 -6.03
N ASP A 92 11.28 20.81 -7.12
CA ASP A 92 10.51 21.95 -7.63
C ASP A 92 9.08 21.99 -7.08
N ILE A 93 8.69 21.06 -6.18
CA ILE A 93 7.33 20.95 -5.65
C ILE A 93 7.32 21.28 -4.16
N SER A 94 6.43 22.17 -3.77
CA SER A 94 6.16 22.53 -2.39
C SER A 94 4.72 22.20 -1.97
N ILE A 95 4.50 22.02 -0.67
CA ILE A 95 3.17 21.83 -0.10
C ILE A 95 2.60 23.20 0.22
N ILE A 96 1.48 23.53 -0.45
CA ILE A 96 0.75 24.77 -0.24
C ILE A 96 -0.47 24.46 0.61
N ASN A 97 -0.54 25.02 1.81
CA ASN A 97 -1.66 24.85 2.70
C ASN A 97 -2.79 25.83 2.36
N ARG A 98 -4.02 25.32 2.32
CA ARG A 98 -5.23 26.11 2.04
C ARG A 98 -6.40 25.63 2.88
N PRO A 99 -7.11 26.54 3.61
CA PRO A 99 -8.29 26.17 4.33
C PRO A 99 -9.47 25.96 3.36
N PHE A 100 -10.13 24.83 3.45
CA PHE A 100 -11.42 24.60 2.86
C PHE A 100 -12.15 23.44 3.55
N LYS A 101 -13.48 23.43 3.45
CA LYS A 101 -14.34 22.33 3.87
C LYS A 101 -14.86 21.59 2.64
N TYR A 102 -14.97 20.27 2.72
CA TYR A 102 -15.59 19.46 1.67
C TYR A 102 -17.11 19.59 1.71
N ASN A 103 -17.73 19.59 0.54
CA ASN A 103 -19.15 19.36 0.42
C ASN A 103 -19.40 17.85 0.27
N MET A 104 -19.83 17.24 1.35
CA MET A 104 -20.00 15.78 1.43
C MET A 104 -21.33 15.28 0.84
N SER A 105 -22.16 16.16 0.25
CA SER A 105 -23.51 15.78 -0.21
C SER A 105 -23.51 14.70 -1.31
N SER A 106 -22.52 14.71 -2.19
CA SER A 106 -22.42 13.78 -3.33
C SER A 106 -20.97 13.37 -3.55
N VAL A 107 -20.63 12.14 -3.17
CA VAL A 107 -19.25 11.64 -3.12
C VAL A 107 -19.03 10.59 -4.20
N LEU A 108 -17.96 10.74 -4.99
CA LEU A 108 -17.40 9.67 -5.82
C LEU A 108 -16.30 8.96 -5.01
N LEU A 109 -16.50 7.67 -4.75
CA LEU A 109 -15.55 6.83 -4.03
C LEU A 109 -14.92 5.80 -4.96
N THR A 110 -13.60 5.83 -5.12
CA THR A 110 -12.85 4.76 -5.77
C THR A 110 -12.19 3.85 -4.73
N GLY A 111 -11.86 2.62 -5.12
CA GLY A 111 -11.21 1.67 -4.21
C GLY A 111 -12.12 1.10 -3.12
N VAL A 112 -13.44 1.24 -3.23
CA VAL A 112 -14.43 0.75 -2.26
C VAL A 112 -14.33 -0.75 -1.99
N THR A 113 -13.82 -1.54 -2.94
CA THR A 113 -13.61 -2.99 -2.78
C THR A 113 -12.34 -3.34 -1.99
N GLY A 114 -11.53 -2.36 -1.60
CA GLY A 114 -10.37 -2.50 -0.74
C GLY A 114 -10.74 -2.40 0.75
N PHE A 115 -9.79 -2.79 1.61
CA PHE A 115 -9.99 -2.80 3.06
C PHE A 115 -10.28 -1.40 3.64
N LEU A 116 -9.46 -0.39 3.29
CA LEU A 116 -9.73 0.99 3.73
C LEU A 116 -10.97 1.58 3.04
N GLY A 117 -11.10 1.40 1.73
CA GLY A 117 -12.22 1.96 0.97
C GLY A 117 -13.57 1.48 1.46
N SER A 118 -13.67 0.22 1.92
CA SER A 118 -14.90 -0.31 2.53
C SER A 118 -15.21 0.36 3.88
N ASN A 119 -14.18 0.66 4.70
CA ASN A 119 -14.36 1.37 5.96
C ASN A 119 -14.71 2.86 5.74
N ILE A 120 -14.15 3.50 4.70
CA ILE A 120 -14.57 4.84 4.26
C ILE A 120 -16.04 4.81 3.82
N LEU A 121 -16.46 3.79 3.05
CA LEU A 121 -17.87 3.63 2.69
C LEU A 121 -18.77 3.61 3.92
N TYR A 122 -18.41 2.86 4.96
CA TYR A 122 -19.18 2.80 6.20
C TYR A 122 -19.33 4.18 6.86
N GLU A 123 -18.24 4.93 7.00
CA GLU A 123 -18.27 6.30 7.56
C GLU A 123 -19.13 7.25 6.72
N LEU A 124 -19.12 7.12 5.39
CA LEU A 124 -20.00 7.88 4.49
C LEU A 124 -21.48 7.48 4.62
N LEU A 125 -21.77 6.19 4.79
CA LEU A 125 -23.14 5.70 4.95
C LEU A 125 -23.82 6.26 6.22
N ILE A 126 -23.11 6.28 7.34
CA ILE A 126 -23.63 6.79 8.62
C ILE A 126 -23.60 8.32 8.71
N ASN A 127 -22.93 8.99 7.81
CA ASN A 127 -22.82 10.44 7.81
C ASN A 127 -24.14 11.10 7.31
N PRO A 128 -24.80 11.96 8.10
CA PRO A 128 -26.08 12.57 7.71
C PRO A 128 -25.94 13.62 6.59
N GLU A 129 -24.77 14.23 6.41
CA GLU A 129 -24.51 15.20 5.33
C GLU A 129 -24.40 14.52 3.96
N VAL A 130 -24.08 13.23 3.92
CA VAL A 130 -23.91 12.45 2.68
C VAL A 130 -25.28 11.98 2.17
N LYS A 131 -25.67 12.43 0.97
CA LYS A 131 -26.91 12.06 0.32
C LYS A 131 -26.73 10.94 -0.70
N LYS A 132 -25.64 10.98 -1.48
CA LYS A 132 -25.32 9.97 -2.49
C LYS A 132 -23.82 9.63 -2.48
N ILE A 133 -23.52 8.34 -2.64
CA ILE A 133 -22.19 7.75 -2.74
C ILE A 133 -22.11 6.98 -4.06
N TYR A 134 -21.34 7.50 -5.00
CA TYR A 134 -21.07 6.85 -6.28
C TYR A 134 -19.83 5.97 -6.13
N CYS A 135 -20.01 4.67 -6.15
CA CYS A 135 -18.93 3.69 -5.99
C CYS A 135 -18.43 3.25 -7.37
N LEU A 136 -17.25 3.71 -7.78
CA LEU A 136 -16.62 3.30 -9.04
C LEU A 136 -15.93 1.96 -8.86
N ILE A 137 -16.45 0.91 -9.49
CA ILE A 137 -15.99 -0.48 -9.38
C ILE A 137 -15.74 -1.05 -10.77
N ARG A 138 -14.58 -1.61 -11.00
CA ARG A 138 -14.25 -2.31 -12.24
C ARG A 138 -14.80 -3.72 -12.22
N LYS A 139 -15.46 -4.17 -13.28
CA LYS A 139 -15.73 -5.60 -13.50
C LYS A 139 -14.44 -6.42 -13.47
N LYS A 140 -14.52 -7.62 -12.97
CA LYS A 140 -13.36 -8.51 -12.91
C LYS A 140 -13.78 -9.94 -13.26
N TYR A 141 -13.29 -10.44 -14.40
CA TYR A 141 -13.62 -11.78 -14.89
C TYR A 141 -15.14 -12.00 -14.95
N ASN A 142 -15.66 -13.03 -14.27
CA ASN A 142 -17.09 -13.41 -14.26
C ASN A 142 -17.86 -12.77 -13.10
N MET A 143 -17.32 -11.71 -12.46
CA MET A 143 -18.00 -11.01 -11.35
C MET A 143 -18.54 -9.66 -11.81
N THR A 144 -19.82 -9.43 -11.59
CA THR A 144 -20.45 -8.11 -11.83
C THR A 144 -19.99 -7.09 -10.80
N VAL A 145 -20.30 -5.83 -11.00
CA VAL A 145 -20.05 -4.74 -10.04
C VAL A 145 -20.80 -5.01 -8.75
N GLU A 146 -22.05 -5.45 -8.83
CA GLU A 146 -22.93 -5.80 -7.73
C GLU A 146 -22.36 -6.97 -6.91
N ASP A 147 -21.89 -8.04 -7.57
CA ASP A 147 -21.29 -9.19 -6.88
C ASP A 147 -20.04 -8.78 -6.09
N ARG A 148 -19.20 -7.94 -6.69
CA ARG A 148 -18.00 -7.42 -6.03
C ARG A 148 -18.35 -6.53 -4.84
N PHE A 149 -19.34 -5.67 -4.99
CA PHE A 149 -19.81 -4.81 -3.90
C PHE A 149 -20.43 -5.65 -2.76
N ASN A 150 -21.35 -6.56 -3.09
CA ASN A 150 -22.00 -7.42 -2.11
C ASN A 150 -21.01 -8.32 -1.34
N LYS A 151 -19.97 -8.81 -2.04
CA LYS A 151 -18.88 -9.54 -1.39
C LYS A 151 -18.23 -8.72 -0.28
N ILE A 152 -17.95 -7.44 -0.52
CA ILE A 152 -17.35 -6.54 0.48
C ILE A 152 -18.30 -6.27 1.64
N VAL A 153 -19.57 -5.97 1.35
CA VAL A 153 -20.59 -5.74 2.37
C VAL A 153 -20.73 -6.96 3.26
N ASN A 154 -20.86 -8.15 2.67
CA ASN A 154 -21.01 -9.41 3.42
C ASN A 154 -19.78 -9.74 4.28
N ASN A 155 -18.56 -9.48 3.77
CA ASN A 155 -17.33 -9.77 4.53
C ASN A 155 -17.12 -8.81 5.69
N TYR A 156 -17.33 -7.51 5.47
CA TYR A 156 -16.96 -6.51 6.47
C TYR A 156 -18.12 -6.01 7.32
N PHE A 157 -19.36 -6.12 6.85
CA PHE A 157 -20.51 -5.47 7.48
C PHE A 157 -21.71 -6.40 7.71
N SER A 158 -21.52 -7.73 7.68
CA SER A 158 -22.60 -8.70 7.90
C SER A 158 -23.35 -8.50 9.23
N ASN A 159 -22.72 -7.92 10.24
CA ASN A 159 -23.29 -7.69 11.57
C ASN A 159 -23.75 -6.22 11.76
N TYR A 160 -23.74 -5.41 10.70
CA TYR A 160 -24.12 -4.00 10.75
C TYR A 160 -25.47 -3.80 10.06
N ASP A 161 -26.36 -3.03 10.67
CA ASP A 161 -27.65 -2.69 10.08
C ASP A 161 -27.48 -1.47 9.14
N ILE A 162 -26.97 -1.74 7.93
CA ILE A 162 -26.67 -0.69 6.94
C ILE A 162 -27.40 -0.88 5.61
N LYS A 163 -28.24 -1.90 5.48
CA LYS A 163 -28.91 -2.24 4.23
C LYS A 163 -29.77 -1.08 3.70
N GLU A 164 -30.60 -0.50 4.56
CA GLU A 164 -31.45 0.64 4.18
C GLU A 164 -30.60 1.86 3.74
N LEU A 165 -29.44 2.10 4.42
CA LEU A 165 -28.54 3.17 4.06
C LEU A 165 -27.88 2.93 2.70
N ILE A 166 -27.52 1.69 2.39
CA ILE A 166 -26.95 1.30 1.10
C ILE A 166 -28.01 1.56 0.00
N ASP A 167 -29.21 1.02 0.16
CA ASP A 167 -30.29 1.16 -0.82
C ASP A 167 -30.62 2.63 -1.10
N LYS A 168 -30.57 3.46 -0.06
CA LYS A 168 -30.87 4.91 -0.16
C LYS A 168 -29.71 5.72 -0.77
N LYS A 169 -28.47 5.43 -0.38
CA LYS A 169 -27.33 6.33 -0.68
C LYS A 169 -26.41 5.84 -1.78
N VAL A 170 -26.25 4.53 -1.99
CA VAL A 170 -25.22 3.99 -2.89
C VAL A 170 -25.70 3.92 -4.32
N VAL A 171 -24.83 4.32 -5.23
CA VAL A 171 -24.96 4.15 -6.68
C VAL A 171 -23.71 3.43 -7.17
N LEU A 172 -23.87 2.25 -7.75
CA LEU A 172 -22.76 1.49 -8.31
C LEU A 172 -22.49 1.93 -9.73
N LEU A 173 -21.22 2.15 -10.07
CA LEU A 173 -20.77 2.53 -11.40
C LEU A 173 -19.77 1.48 -11.89
N ASP A 174 -20.01 0.94 -13.09
CA ASP A 174 -19.07 0.07 -13.77
C ASP A 174 -18.04 0.93 -14.49
N GLY A 175 -16.86 1.06 -13.89
CA GLY A 175 -15.84 1.92 -14.46
C GLY A 175 -14.44 1.58 -13.92
N ASN A 176 -13.43 2.16 -14.55
CA ASN A 176 -12.03 1.92 -14.25
C ASN A 176 -11.26 3.25 -14.21
N PHE A 177 -10.83 3.66 -13.04
CA PHE A 177 -10.06 4.89 -12.85
C PHE A 177 -8.70 4.91 -13.59
N GLU A 178 -8.21 3.74 -14.03
CA GLU A 178 -7.00 3.64 -14.88
C GLU A 178 -7.25 4.08 -16.33
N GLU A 179 -8.51 4.19 -16.76
CA GLU A 179 -8.92 4.52 -18.12
C GLU A 179 -9.35 5.98 -18.23
N ILE A 180 -9.29 6.50 -19.46
CA ILE A 180 -9.81 7.83 -19.80
C ILE A 180 -11.31 7.86 -19.49
N TYR A 181 -11.81 9.00 -19.02
CA TYR A 181 -13.20 9.19 -18.58
C TYR A 181 -13.63 8.19 -17.48
N LEU A 182 -12.66 7.68 -16.71
CA LEU A 182 -12.88 6.67 -15.65
C LEU A 182 -13.47 5.36 -16.17
N GLY A 183 -13.25 5.02 -17.44
CA GLY A 183 -13.82 3.85 -18.10
C GLY A 183 -15.34 3.93 -18.34
N LEU A 184 -15.93 5.12 -18.18
CA LEU A 184 -17.32 5.42 -18.48
C LEU A 184 -17.47 5.91 -19.94
N THR A 185 -18.67 5.85 -20.48
CA THR A 185 -18.97 6.58 -21.71
C THR A 185 -18.86 8.09 -21.48
N LEU A 186 -18.64 8.85 -22.54
CA LEU A 186 -18.49 10.31 -22.45
C LEU A 186 -19.75 10.96 -21.85
N GLU A 187 -20.93 10.47 -22.19
CA GLU A 187 -22.19 10.94 -21.64
C GLU A 187 -22.32 10.66 -20.15
N GLU A 188 -22.03 9.42 -19.71
CA GLU A 188 -22.04 9.05 -18.29
C GLU A 188 -21.05 9.87 -17.48
N TYR A 189 -19.83 10.06 -18.01
CA TYR A 189 -18.79 10.87 -17.38
C TYR A 189 -19.26 12.31 -17.13
N TYR A 190 -19.78 12.99 -18.15
CA TYR A 190 -20.27 14.37 -18.01
C TYR A 190 -21.53 14.47 -17.15
N ASN A 191 -22.42 13.48 -17.20
CA ASN A 191 -23.57 13.43 -16.32
C ASN A 191 -23.17 13.21 -14.86
N LEU A 192 -22.11 12.42 -14.61
CA LEU A 192 -21.53 12.21 -13.29
C LEU A 192 -20.83 13.48 -12.79
N SER A 193 -20.03 14.15 -13.64
CA SER A 193 -19.27 15.34 -13.26
C SER A 193 -20.17 16.49 -12.78
N LYS A 194 -21.39 16.61 -13.27
CA LYS A 194 -22.38 17.61 -12.82
C LYS A 194 -22.97 17.31 -11.44
N LYS A 195 -22.83 16.08 -10.93
CA LYS A 195 -23.45 15.62 -9.68
C LYS A 195 -22.46 15.57 -8.52
N ILE A 196 -21.18 15.32 -8.80
CA ILE A 196 -20.18 15.06 -7.79
C ILE A 196 -19.66 16.37 -7.17
N THR A 197 -19.63 16.43 -5.85
CA THR A 197 -19.08 17.57 -5.08
C THR A 197 -17.74 17.23 -4.45
N THR A 198 -17.49 15.95 -4.18
CA THR A 198 -16.28 15.45 -3.53
C THR A 198 -15.86 14.13 -4.17
N VAL A 199 -14.56 13.97 -4.39
CA VAL A 199 -13.95 12.71 -4.82
C VAL A 199 -13.06 12.18 -3.70
N ILE A 200 -13.24 10.92 -3.31
CA ILE A 200 -12.33 10.20 -2.42
C ILE A 200 -11.63 9.12 -3.25
N HIS A 201 -10.35 9.35 -3.52
CA HIS A 201 -9.55 8.41 -4.31
C HIS A 201 -8.72 7.50 -3.41
N SER A 202 -9.29 6.32 -3.10
CA SER A 202 -8.65 5.26 -2.31
C SER A 202 -8.20 4.07 -3.16
N GLY A 203 -8.43 4.12 -4.47
CA GLY A 203 -7.99 3.07 -5.40
C GLY A 203 -6.50 3.18 -5.71
N ALA A 204 -5.76 2.09 -5.54
CA ALA A 204 -4.33 2.02 -5.85
C ALA A 204 -3.89 0.56 -6.06
N ASN A 205 -2.75 0.36 -6.73
CA ASN A 205 -2.00 -0.88 -6.66
C ASN A 205 -1.05 -0.79 -5.44
N VAL A 206 -1.37 -1.54 -4.40
CA VAL A 206 -0.65 -1.55 -3.12
C VAL A 206 0.30 -2.74 -2.95
N ARG A 207 0.54 -3.51 -4.00
CA ARG A 207 1.54 -4.58 -3.99
C ARG A 207 2.92 -3.97 -3.78
N HIS A 208 3.81 -4.71 -3.16
CA HIS A 208 5.17 -4.20 -2.93
C HIS A 208 6.08 -4.41 -4.14
N TYR A 209 5.74 -5.33 -5.05
CA TYR A 209 6.59 -5.80 -6.14
C TYR A 209 5.82 -5.89 -7.46
N GLY A 210 6.53 -5.66 -8.57
CA GLY A 210 6.02 -5.73 -9.93
C GLY A 210 6.66 -4.70 -10.85
N LYS A 211 6.25 -4.70 -12.12
CA LYS A 211 6.76 -3.75 -13.12
C LYS A 211 6.32 -2.32 -12.83
N TYR A 212 7.23 -1.37 -13.00
CA TYR A 212 6.94 0.05 -12.81
C TYR A 212 5.73 0.53 -13.63
N ASP A 213 5.61 0.13 -14.90
CA ASP A 213 4.52 0.58 -15.78
C ASP A 213 3.15 0.17 -15.27
N VAL A 214 3.03 -1.03 -14.68
CA VAL A 214 1.77 -1.50 -14.07
C VAL A 214 1.38 -0.65 -12.85
N PHE A 215 2.37 -0.30 -12.02
CA PHE A 215 2.15 0.59 -10.87
C PHE A 215 1.90 2.04 -11.31
N TYR A 216 2.65 2.51 -12.31
CA TYR A 216 2.45 3.85 -12.85
C TYR A 216 1.04 4.02 -13.40
N LYS A 217 0.53 3.06 -14.17
CA LYS A 217 -0.85 3.08 -14.68
C LYS A 217 -1.87 3.15 -13.55
N ALA A 218 -1.72 2.29 -12.54
CA ALA A 218 -2.69 2.16 -11.46
C ALA A 218 -2.61 3.29 -10.40
N ASN A 219 -1.43 3.89 -10.16
CA ASN A 219 -1.23 4.88 -9.10
C ASN A 219 -1.07 6.30 -9.65
N VAL A 220 -0.29 6.50 -10.72
CA VAL A 220 0.01 7.84 -11.25
C VAL A 220 -0.99 8.23 -12.32
N GLN A 221 -1.12 7.41 -13.39
CA GLN A 221 -2.05 7.72 -14.47
C GLN A 221 -3.50 7.76 -13.97
N ALA A 222 -3.88 6.83 -13.10
CA ALA A 222 -5.18 6.85 -12.45
C ALA A 222 -5.41 8.14 -11.66
N THR A 223 -4.40 8.61 -10.90
CA THR A 223 -4.49 9.91 -10.19
C THR A 223 -4.66 11.08 -11.15
N LYS A 224 -3.96 11.09 -12.29
CA LYS A 224 -4.15 12.10 -13.35
C LYS A 224 -5.58 12.10 -13.92
N ASN A 225 -6.17 10.92 -14.14
CA ASN A 225 -7.56 10.80 -14.59
C ASN A 225 -8.54 11.34 -13.53
N ILE A 226 -8.30 11.08 -12.25
CA ILE A 226 -9.09 11.63 -11.14
C ILE A 226 -8.92 13.14 -11.03
N ILE A 227 -7.72 13.68 -11.16
CA ILE A 227 -7.46 15.13 -11.22
C ILE A 227 -8.27 15.75 -12.36
N ARG A 228 -8.23 15.16 -13.55
CA ARG A 228 -9.01 15.64 -14.69
C ARG A 228 -10.50 15.66 -14.38
N PHE A 229 -11.03 14.60 -13.77
CA PHE A 229 -12.43 14.57 -13.35
C PHE A 229 -12.75 15.68 -12.33
N CYS A 230 -11.84 15.94 -11.38
CA CYS A 230 -12.02 17.02 -10.40
C CYS A 230 -12.04 18.41 -11.07
N ILE A 231 -11.20 18.65 -12.08
CA ILE A 231 -11.21 19.89 -12.88
C ILE A 231 -12.55 20.05 -13.61
N ASP A 232 -13.00 19.01 -14.31
CA ASP A 232 -14.23 19.03 -15.11
C ASP A 232 -15.49 19.18 -14.22
N SER A 233 -15.51 18.57 -13.04
CA SER A 233 -16.63 18.60 -12.09
C SER A 233 -16.58 19.75 -11.08
N LYS A 234 -15.42 20.39 -10.90
CA LYS A 234 -15.11 21.31 -9.79
C LYS A 234 -15.23 20.67 -8.41
N ALA A 235 -15.15 19.34 -8.35
CA ALA A 235 -15.19 18.59 -7.11
C ALA A 235 -13.85 18.69 -6.39
N LYS A 236 -13.88 18.68 -5.04
CA LYS A 236 -12.70 18.65 -4.20
C LYS A 236 -12.17 17.23 -4.05
N LEU A 237 -10.84 17.05 -4.09
CA LEU A 237 -10.20 15.75 -4.04
C LEU A 237 -9.70 15.43 -2.62
N ALA A 238 -10.02 14.26 -2.11
CA ALA A 238 -9.34 13.59 -0.99
C ALA A 238 -8.56 12.39 -1.55
N HIS A 239 -7.24 12.52 -1.58
CA HIS A 239 -6.36 11.46 -2.10
C HIS A 239 -5.77 10.65 -0.96
N ILE A 240 -5.93 9.33 -1.03
CA ILE A 240 -5.34 8.41 -0.08
C ILE A 240 -3.93 8.04 -0.54
N SER A 241 -2.94 8.39 0.29
CA SER A 241 -1.53 8.13 0.07
C SER A 241 -0.94 7.27 1.18
N THR A 242 0.36 7.26 1.36
CA THR A 242 1.08 6.47 2.35
C THR A 242 2.24 7.27 2.97
N ILE A 243 2.57 7.00 4.23
CA ILE A 243 3.79 7.49 4.87
C ILE A 243 5.04 7.05 4.10
N SER A 244 4.97 5.90 3.42
CA SER A 244 6.10 5.34 2.67
C SER A 244 6.58 6.21 1.49
N VAL A 245 5.89 7.32 1.16
CA VAL A 245 6.43 8.34 0.24
C VAL A 245 7.71 9.01 0.80
N GLY A 246 7.94 8.91 2.11
CA GLY A 246 9.20 9.29 2.74
C GLY A 246 10.38 8.39 2.40
N GLY A 247 10.16 7.24 1.74
CA GLY A 247 11.20 6.32 1.32
C GLY A 247 12.09 5.85 2.47
N TYR A 248 13.37 5.69 2.18
CA TYR A 248 14.41 5.27 3.14
C TYR A 248 15.44 6.36 3.36
N CYS A 249 16.06 6.36 4.52
CA CYS A 249 17.22 7.17 4.84
C CYS A 249 18.26 6.32 5.57
N ASN A 250 19.51 6.80 5.64
CA ASN A 250 20.52 6.15 6.46
C ASN A 250 20.16 6.29 7.94
N VAL A 251 20.38 5.26 8.74
CA VAL A 251 20.08 5.24 10.18
C VAL A 251 20.74 6.39 10.95
N ASN A 252 21.86 6.89 10.45
CA ASN A 252 22.61 8.01 11.06
C ASN A 252 22.11 9.38 10.57
N ASP A 253 21.25 9.43 9.56
CA ASP A 253 20.69 10.68 9.06
C ASP A 253 19.59 11.18 10.00
N LYS A 254 19.59 12.49 10.29
CA LYS A 254 18.52 13.14 11.06
C LYS A 254 17.37 13.60 10.16
N LYS A 255 16.93 12.74 9.23
CA LYS A 255 15.81 13.05 8.32
C LYS A 255 14.49 12.79 9.02
N LEU A 256 13.51 13.66 8.75
CA LEU A 256 12.16 13.55 9.31
C LEU A 256 11.14 14.00 8.27
N LEU A 257 10.24 13.09 7.88
CA LEU A 257 9.09 13.41 7.06
C LEU A 257 8.01 14.06 7.94
N THR A 258 7.60 15.26 7.58
CA THR A 258 6.48 15.97 8.20
C THR A 258 5.37 16.23 7.19
N GLU A 259 4.19 16.66 7.66
CA GLU A 259 3.07 16.97 6.78
C GLU A 259 3.33 18.17 5.85
N ASN A 260 4.36 18.97 6.13
CA ASN A 260 4.76 20.10 5.30
C ASN A 260 5.92 19.77 4.33
N LYS A 261 6.32 18.50 4.24
CA LYS A 261 7.42 18.06 3.38
C LYS A 261 6.98 16.94 2.46
N ILE A 262 7.44 17.00 1.21
CA ILE A 262 7.37 15.90 0.25
C ILE A 262 8.76 15.34 -0.05
N ASN A 263 9.77 16.22 -0.09
CA ASN A 263 11.17 15.86 -0.26
C ASN A 263 11.92 16.02 1.07
N VAL A 264 12.62 14.96 1.47
CA VAL A 264 13.52 14.91 2.63
C VAL A 264 14.85 14.23 2.23
N ASP A 265 15.22 14.31 0.95
CA ASP A 265 16.38 13.61 0.34
C ASP A 265 16.33 12.10 0.62
N GLN A 266 15.15 11.52 0.58
CA GLN A 266 14.94 10.08 0.73
C GLN A 266 15.45 9.31 -0.49
N THR A 267 15.74 8.02 -0.30
CA THR A 267 15.91 7.08 -1.42
C THR A 267 14.76 6.09 -1.45
N PHE A 268 14.36 5.63 -2.64
CA PHE A 268 13.29 4.64 -2.78
C PHE A 268 13.82 3.22 -3.00
N LYS A 269 15.12 3.00 -3.14
CA LYS A 269 15.72 1.69 -3.45
C LYS A 269 14.97 0.95 -4.57
N ASN A 270 14.55 1.66 -5.60
CA ASN A 270 13.73 1.12 -6.68
C ASN A 270 12.38 0.50 -6.25
N HIS A 271 11.85 0.87 -5.07
CA HIS A 271 10.59 0.36 -4.57
C HIS A 271 9.41 0.99 -5.33
N VAL A 272 8.92 0.29 -6.35
CA VAL A 272 7.95 0.80 -7.34
C VAL A 272 6.65 1.34 -6.73
N TYR A 273 6.17 0.76 -5.62
CA TYR A 273 5.00 1.29 -4.91
C TYR A 273 5.28 2.67 -4.31
N MET A 274 6.38 2.81 -3.56
CA MET A 274 6.75 4.08 -2.91
C MET A 274 6.95 5.18 -3.96
N ILE A 275 7.67 4.88 -5.04
CA ILE A 275 7.94 5.81 -6.14
C ILE A 275 6.64 6.30 -6.76
N THR A 276 5.75 5.38 -7.14
CA THR A 276 4.51 5.75 -7.85
C THR A 276 3.51 6.47 -6.95
N LYS A 277 3.51 6.21 -5.64
CA LYS A 277 2.72 7.00 -4.67
C LYS A 277 3.30 8.40 -4.49
N TYR A 278 4.63 8.53 -4.43
CA TYR A 278 5.31 9.82 -4.40
C TYR A 278 5.02 10.64 -5.68
N GLU A 279 5.15 10.03 -6.86
CA GLU A 279 4.83 10.68 -8.15
C GLU A 279 3.36 11.13 -8.21
N ALA A 280 2.43 10.32 -7.70
CA ALA A 280 1.01 10.69 -7.64
C ALA A 280 0.76 11.92 -6.75
N GLU A 281 1.44 12.02 -5.59
CA GLU A 281 1.37 13.22 -4.75
C GLU A 281 1.95 14.45 -5.48
N CYS A 282 3.07 14.29 -6.20
CA CYS A 282 3.67 15.37 -7.00
C CYS A 282 2.69 15.93 -8.03
N GLU A 283 1.94 15.06 -8.73
CA GLU A 283 0.92 15.51 -9.71
C GLU A 283 -0.21 16.31 -9.02
N ILE A 284 -0.67 15.87 -7.85
CA ILE A 284 -1.71 16.57 -7.10
C ILE A 284 -1.20 17.94 -6.60
N LEU A 285 -0.02 17.98 -6.00
CA LEU A 285 0.56 19.21 -5.44
C LEU A 285 0.80 20.25 -6.53
N LYS A 286 1.26 19.83 -7.71
CA LYS A 286 1.39 20.69 -8.88
C LYS A 286 0.05 21.32 -9.30
N GLU A 287 -1.03 20.54 -9.32
CA GLU A 287 -2.35 21.06 -9.69
C GLU A 287 -2.97 21.95 -8.61
N ILE A 288 -2.62 21.73 -7.33
CA ILE A 288 -2.96 22.68 -6.23
C ILE A 288 -2.21 24.00 -6.42
N GLU A 289 -0.91 23.95 -6.74
CA GLU A 289 -0.10 25.14 -6.99
C GLU A 289 -0.66 25.97 -8.15
N ASN A 290 -1.03 25.31 -9.24
CA ASN A 290 -1.65 25.92 -10.41
C ASN A 290 -3.10 26.40 -10.16
N LYS A 291 -3.65 26.16 -8.97
CA LYS A 291 -5.04 26.50 -8.58
C LYS A 291 -6.12 25.82 -9.44
N ASN A 292 -5.81 24.67 -10.02
CA ASN A 292 -6.73 23.91 -10.84
C ASN A 292 -7.68 23.05 -10.00
N ILE A 293 -7.22 22.58 -8.84
CA ILE A 293 -8.03 21.79 -7.90
C ILE A 293 -7.82 22.22 -6.44
N ASP A 294 -8.83 21.97 -5.62
CA ASP A 294 -8.70 21.91 -4.15
C ASP A 294 -8.55 20.44 -3.75
N ALA A 295 -7.45 20.09 -3.11
CA ALA A 295 -7.22 18.71 -2.70
C ALA A 295 -6.56 18.64 -1.31
N LYS A 296 -6.80 17.51 -0.61
CA LYS A 296 -6.06 17.08 0.58
C LYS A 296 -5.51 15.68 0.36
N ILE A 297 -4.33 15.44 0.91
CA ILE A 297 -3.60 14.17 0.82
C ILE A 297 -3.55 13.55 2.21
N PHE A 298 -4.01 12.31 2.32
CA PHE A 298 -4.00 11.53 3.57
C PHE A 298 -2.97 10.42 3.44
N ARG A 299 -1.80 10.59 4.04
CA ARG A 299 -0.71 9.60 4.09
C ARG A 299 -0.99 8.64 5.23
N LEU A 300 -1.26 7.39 4.89
CA LEU A 300 -1.57 6.36 5.87
C LEU A 300 -0.31 5.67 6.37
N GLY A 301 -0.30 5.38 7.66
CA GLY A 301 0.66 4.49 8.29
C GLY A 301 0.33 3.01 8.03
N ASN A 302 0.74 2.13 8.93
CA ASN A 302 0.52 0.70 8.84
C ASN A 302 -0.93 0.33 9.22
N ILE A 303 -1.77 0.12 8.20
CA ILE A 303 -3.19 -0.17 8.38
C ILE A 303 -3.37 -1.57 8.98
N MET A 304 -4.05 -1.63 10.11
CA MET A 304 -4.21 -2.81 10.93
C MET A 304 -5.68 -3.20 11.12
N PRO A 305 -5.97 -4.37 11.72
CA PRO A 305 -7.35 -4.80 12.00
C PRO A 305 -8.18 -3.72 12.67
N ARG A 306 -9.48 -3.74 12.45
CA ARG A 306 -10.41 -2.83 13.14
C ARG A 306 -10.26 -2.96 14.64
N ILE A 307 -10.32 -1.84 15.36
CA ILE A 307 -10.36 -1.85 16.82
C ILE A 307 -11.75 -2.24 17.33
N SER A 308 -12.80 -2.01 16.56
CA SER A 308 -14.19 -2.27 16.94
C SER A 308 -14.56 -3.74 17.01
N ASP A 309 -14.07 -4.58 16.07
CA ASP A 309 -14.47 -5.99 15.95
C ASP A 309 -13.33 -6.95 15.58
N GLY A 310 -12.11 -6.43 15.46
CA GLY A 310 -10.92 -7.22 15.11
C GLY A 310 -10.86 -7.72 13.66
N ARG A 311 -11.81 -7.36 12.79
CA ARG A 311 -11.82 -7.80 11.39
C ARG A 311 -10.67 -7.20 10.63
N PHE A 312 -10.09 -8.00 9.72
CA PHE A 312 -8.97 -7.60 8.89
C PHE A 312 -9.25 -7.84 7.40
N GLN A 313 -8.29 -7.47 6.56
CA GLN A 313 -8.40 -7.65 5.11
C GLN A 313 -8.58 -9.12 4.71
N ILE A 314 -9.36 -9.37 3.65
CA ILE A 314 -9.71 -10.72 3.20
C ILE A 314 -8.46 -11.55 2.83
N ASN A 315 -7.46 -10.92 2.20
CA ASN A 315 -6.22 -11.55 1.76
C ASN A 315 -5.09 -11.36 2.79
N MET A 316 -5.34 -11.76 4.03
CA MET A 316 -4.38 -11.61 5.16
C MET A 316 -3.00 -12.19 4.86
N HIS A 317 -2.94 -13.33 4.16
CA HIS A 317 -1.71 -14.01 3.75
C HIS A 317 -0.79 -13.16 2.85
N GLN A 318 -1.31 -12.09 2.22
CA GLN A 318 -0.51 -11.15 1.42
C GLN A 318 -0.05 -9.92 2.22
N ASN A 319 -0.41 -9.82 3.49
CA ASN A 319 0.00 -8.69 4.32
C ASN A 319 1.42 -8.88 4.83
N GLY A 320 2.34 -7.98 4.42
CA GLY A 320 3.76 -8.07 4.74
C GLY A 320 4.06 -8.03 6.25
N PHE A 321 3.32 -7.25 7.03
CA PHE A 321 3.52 -7.18 8.49
C PHE A 321 3.08 -8.47 9.19
N LEU A 322 1.90 -9.02 8.86
CA LEU A 322 1.48 -10.31 9.40
C LEU A 322 2.42 -11.44 9.00
N SER A 323 2.94 -11.40 7.78
CA SER A 323 3.92 -12.38 7.31
C SER A 323 5.21 -12.35 8.14
N ARG A 324 5.72 -11.14 8.48
CA ARG A 324 6.88 -11.00 9.37
C ARG A 324 6.63 -11.60 10.74
N LEU A 325 5.48 -11.30 11.35
CA LEU A 325 5.10 -11.83 12.66
C LEU A 325 4.93 -13.36 12.63
N LYS A 326 4.31 -13.89 11.57
CA LYS A 326 4.15 -15.34 11.37
C LYS A 326 5.51 -16.03 11.26
N THR A 327 6.42 -15.50 10.46
CA THR A 327 7.78 -16.01 10.34
C THR A 327 8.51 -16.09 11.68
N LEU A 328 8.43 -15.01 12.49
CA LEU A 328 9.03 -14.98 13.81
C LEU A 328 8.41 -16.03 14.75
N LEU A 329 7.08 -16.20 14.69
CA LEU A 329 6.37 -17.23 15.46
C LEU A 329 6.79 -18.65 15.07
N ASP A 330 7.05 -18.89 13.78
CA ASP A 330 7.43 -20.21 13.27
C ASP A 330 8.87 -20.58 13.67
N ILE A 331 9.82 -19.62 13.56
CA ILE A 331 11.21 -19.87 13.94
C ILE A 331 11.43 -19.80 15.44
N LYS A 332 10.62 -19.03 16.19
CA LYS A 332 10.77 -18.75 17.64
C LYS A 332 12.11 -18.10 18.00
N TYR A 333 12.68 -17.34 17.09
CA TYR A 333 13.88 -16.56 17.28
C TYR A 333 13.66 -15.10 16.88
N THR A 334 14.41 -14.19 17.50
CA THR A 334 14.42 -12.77 17.17
C THR A 334 15.83 -12.22 17.28
N THR A 335 16.06 -11.00 16.81
CA THR A 335 17.33 -10.28 16.94
C THR A 335 17.11 -8.95 17.67
N ASN A 336 18.20 -8.29 18.09
CA ASN A 336 18.12 -6.96 18.70
C ASN A 336 17.56 -5.93 17.71
N GLU A 337 17.94 -6.04 16.43
CA GLU A 337 17.48 -5.16 15.36
C GLU A 337 15.96 -5.25 15.21
N ILE A 338 15.43 -6.48 15.14
CA ILE A 338 13.97 -6.71 15.06
C ILE A 338 13.26 -6.20 16.32
N ASN A 339 13.78 -6.52 17.50
CA ASN A 339 13.15 -6.14 18.77
C ASN A 339 13.02 -4.63 18.95
N ASN A 340 13.94 -3.86 18.38
CA ASN A 340 13.98 -2.41 18.48
C ASN A 340 13.16 -1.69 17.39
N LEU A 341 12.54 -2.42 16.46
CA LEU A 341 11.62 -1.81 15.49
C LEU A 341 10.43 -1.23 16.23
N HIS A 342 10.08 0.02 15.91
CA HIS A 342 8.89 0.70 16.41
C HIS A 342 7.83 0.67 15.33
N ILE A 343 6.67 0.12 15.68
CA ILE A 343 5.58 -0.15 14.75
C ILE A 343 4.40 0.75 15.10
N ASP A 344 3.90 1.47 14.10
CA ASP A 344 2.59 2.10 14.22
C ASP A 344 1.50 1.05 13.98
N ILE A 345 0.56 1.00 14.87
CA ILE A 345 -0.65 0.16 14.73
C ILE A 345 -1.82 1.10 14.51
N SER A 346 -2.24 1.23 13.26
CA SER A 346 -3.29 2.16 12.83
C SER A 346 -4.57 1.40 12.43
N PRO A 347 -5.52 1.18 13.36
CA PRO A 347 -6.76 0.46 13.08
C PRO A 347 -7.54 1.13 11.93
N VAL A 348 -7.94 0.34 10.94
CA VAL A 348 -8.53 0.85 9.69
C VAL A 348 -9.82 1.63 9.87
N ASP A 349 -10.65 1.23 10.81
CA ASP A 349 -11.90 1.91 11.15
C ASP A 349 -11.63 3.32 11.72
N LEU A 350 -10.61 3.49 12.55
CA LEU A 350 -10.17 4.80 13.02
C LEU A 350 -9.54 5.62 11.90
N CYS A 351 -8.73 5.00 11.03
CA CYS A 351 -8.19 5.69 9.85
C CYS A 351 -9.32 6.29 9.00
N ALA A 352 -10.33 5.48 8.66
CA ALA A 352 -11.48 5.92 7.87
C ALA A 352 -12.26 7.05 8.56
N LYS A 353 -12.55 6.88 9.85
CA LYS A 353 -13.25 7.88 10.68
C LYS A 353 -12.48 9.21 10.70
N PHE A 354 -11.17 9.18 10.95
CA PHE A 354 -10.36 10.39 11.05
C PHE A 354 -10.25 11.11 9.71
N ILE A 355 -10.10 10.38 8.59
CA ILE A 355 -10.14 10.97 7.24
C ILE A 355 -11.45 11.72 7.04
N ILE A 356 -12.59 11.09 7.26
CA ILE A 356 -13.91 11.72 7.06
C ILE A 356 -14.09 12.94 7.98
N LYS A 357 -13.69 12.84 9.23
CA LYS A 357 -13.81 13.96 10.19
C LYS A 357 -12.90 15.15 9.85
N LEU A 358 -11.68 14.90 9.38
CA LEU A 358 -10.79 15.95 8.88
C LEU A 358 -11.31 16.59 7.59
N MET A 359 -12.01 15.83 6.74
CA MET A 359 -12.68 16.38 5.56
C MET A 359 -13.88 17.26 5.92
N GLU A 360 -14.62 16.94 7.00
CA GLU A 360 -15.71 17.75 7.51
C GLU A 360 -15.23 19.05 8.18
N ALA A 361 -14.02 19.03 8.73
CA ALA A 361 -13.42 20.17 9.36
C ALA A 361 -12.79 21.15 8.33
N SER A 362 -12.76 22.45 8.67
CA SER A 362 -12.09 23.46 7.83
C SER A 362 -10.61 23.56 8.20
N CYS A 363 -9.85 22.46 8.00
CA CYS A 363 -8.43 22.43 8.28
C CYS A 363 -7.63 23.23 7.23
N GLU A 364 -6.57 23.92 7.65
CA GLU A 364 -5.68 24.63 6.73
C GLU A 364 -4.75 23.67 5.97
N ASN A 365 -4.36 22.58 6.63
CA ASN A 365 -3.33 21.68 6.10
C ASN A 365 -3.79 20.94 4.85
N THR A 366 -2.88 20.80 3.90
CA THR A 366 -3.09 20.04 2.65
C THR A 366 -2.75 18.57 2.82
N VAL A 367 -1.73 18.26 3.62
CA VAL A 367 -1.28 16.87 3.86
C VAL A 367 -1.52 16.50 5.31
N PHE A 368 -1.97 15.27 5.53
CA PHE A 368 -2.22 14.68 6.85
C PHE A 368 -1.53 13.33 6.96
N HIS A 369 -0.92 13.04 8.10
CA HIS A 369 -0.37 11.74 8.44
C HIS A 369 -1.36 10.94 9.30
N ILE A 370 -2.14 10.07 8.67
CA ILE A 370 -3.13 9.22 9.33
C ILE A 370 -2.44 7.96 9.84
N SER A 371 -1.69 8.10 10.90
CA SER A 371 -0.92 7.05 11.54
C SER A 371 -1.01 7.22 13.06
N ASN A 372 -1.09 6.11 13.78
CA ASN A 372 -1.14 6.12 15.24
C ASN A 372 0.24 6.51 15.81
N PRO A 373 0.36 7.68 16.48
CA PRO A 373 1.64 8.13 17.04
C PRO A 373 2.08 7.34 18.28
N ASN A 374 1.21 6.49 18.82
CA ASN A 374 1.53 5.60 19.94
C ASN A 374 2.25 4.35 19.42
N PHE A 375 3.51 4.53 18.97
CA PHE A 375 4.32 3.42 18.50
C PHE A 375 4.52 2.36 19.59
N ILE A 376 4.55 1.11 19.16
CA ILE A 376 4.85 -0.03 20.03
C ILE A 376 6.08 -0.76 19.51
N SER A 377 6.97 -1.20 20.38
CA SER A 377 8.14 -1.95 19.95
C SER A 377 7.76 -3.36 19.49
N MET A 378 8.49 -3.90 18.50
CA MET A 378 8.30 -5.30 18.09
C MET A 378 8.47 -6.25 19.28
N LYS A 379 9.40 -5.97 20.20
CA LYS A 379 9.57 -6.73 21.44
C LYS A 379 8.30 -6.78 22.28
N GLU A 380 7.59 -5.65 22.44
CA GLU A 380 6.34 -5.60 23.20
C GLU A 380 5.23 -6.40 22.49
N ILE A 381 5.15 -6.33 21.15
CA ILE A 381 4.21 -7.13 20.34
C ILE A 381 4.49 -8.63 20.57
N LEU A 382 5.74 -9.08 20.41
CA LEU A 382 6.12 -10.48 20.55
C LEU A 382 5.89 -10.99 21.99
N ASN A 383 6.20 -10.18 22.99
CA ASN A 383 5.95 -10.52 24.40
C ASN A 383 4.46 -10.71 24.70
N SER A 384 3.58 -9.99 23.98
CA SER A 384 2.12 -10.11 24.18
C SER A 384 1.54 -11.42 23.69
N PHE A 385 2.26 -12.18 22.88
CA PHE A 385 1.82 -13.45 22.31
C PHE A 385 1.95 -14.63 23.25
N ASN A 386 2.58 -14.46 24.42
CA ASN A 386 2.89 -15.52 25.39
C ASN A 386 3.67 -16.69 24.76
N VAL A 387 4.54 -16.39 23.81
CA VAL A 387 5.46 -17.31 23.15
C VAL A 387 6.89 -16.92 23.56
N GLU A 388 7.70 -17.89 23.94
CA GLU A 388 9.12 -17.65 24.23
C GLU A 388 9.91 -17.49 22.92
N PHE A 389 10.60 -16.37 22.77
CA PHE A 389 11.51 -16.08 21.66
C PHE A 389 12.95 -16.07 22.14
N LYS A 390 13.81 -16.84 21.47
CA LYS A 390 15.24 -16.86 21.75
C LYS A 390 15.95 -15.76 20.97
N LEU A 391 16.87 -15.06 21.61
CA LEU A 391 17.71 -14.06 20.96
C LEU A 391 18.82 -14.74 20.15
N THR A 392 19.05 -14.27 18.92
CA THR A 392 20.13 -14.73 18.05
C THR A 392 20.72 -13.57 17.26
N ASN A 393 21.83 -13.80 16.53
CA ASN A 393 22.37 -12.82 15.59
C ASN A 393 21.62 -12.85 14.24
N VAL A 394 21.83 -11.81 13.42
CA VAL A 394 21.16 -11.63 12.13
C VAL A 394 21.42 -12.79 11.18
N GLU A 395 22.69 -13.24 11.06
CA GLU A 395 23.06 -14.33 10.14
C GLU A 395 22.35 -15.64 10.48
N ASN A 396 22.36 -16.02 11.76
CA ASN A 396 21.66 -17.23 12.20
C ASN A 396 20.14 -17.10 12.06
N CYS A 397 19.57 -15.91 12.30
CA CYS A 397 18.16 -15.65 12.07
C CYS A 397 17.78 -15.88 10.61
N ILE A 398 18.53 -15.32 9.66
CA ILE A 398 18.33 -15.53 8.23
C ILE A 398 18.43 -17.01 7.86
N ASN A 399 19.42 -17.73 8.40
CA ASN A 399 19.60 -19.17 8.17
C ASN A 399 18.39 -19.98 8.67
N LEU A 400 17.80 -19.62 9.81
CA LEU A 400 16.60 -20.26 10.34
C LEU A 400 15.39 -19.97 9.46
N ILE A 401 15.21 -18.72 9.00
CA ILE A 401 14.14 -18.31 8.12
C ILE A 401 14.20 -19.10 6.80
N ASN A 402 15.38 -19.20 6.21
CA ASN A 402 15.57 -19.90 4.94
C ASN A 402 15.23 -21.40 5.01
N LYS A 403 15.37 -22.03 6.19
CA LYS A 403 14.97 -23.43 6.42
C LYS A 403 13.47 -23.68 6.38
N LEU A 404 12.64 -22.64 6.65
CA LEU A 404 11.19 -22.80 6.64
C LEU A 404 10.61 -23.00 5.22
N ASN A 405 11.38 -22.66 4.19
CA ASN A 405 10.97 -22.77 2.79
C ASN A 405 9.58 -22.16 2.50
N ASN A 406 9.28 -21.00 3.15
CA ASN A 406 8.03 -20.29 3.02
C ASN A 406 8.27 -18.95 2.32
N PRO A 407 7.63 -18.65 1.19
CA PRO A 407 7.84 -17.41 0.44
C PRO A 407 7.50 -16.14 1.23
N LEU A 408 6.63 -16.23 2.23
CA LEU A 408 6.29 -15.10 3.12
C LEU A 408 7.48 -14.61 3.96
N ASN A 409 8.53 -15.44 4.08
CA ASN A 409 9.71 -15.13 4.90
C ASN A 409 10.58 -14.01 4.32
N ALA A 410 10.48 -13.74 3.01
CA ALA A 410 11.34 -12.79 2.32
C ALA A 410 11.24 -11.35 2.86
N HIS A 411 10.08 -10.94 3.36
CA HIS A 411 9.93 -9.61 3.97
C HIS A 411 10.89 -9.42 5.14
N LEU A 412 10.96 -10.41 6.03
CA LEU A 412 11.83 -10.33 7.21
C LEU A 412 13.32 -10.43 6.84
N VAL A 413 13.66 -11.27 5.86
CA VAL A 413 15.03 -11.40 5.35
C VAL A 413 15.52 -10.08 4.76
N ASN A 414 14.72 -9.40 3.97
CA ASN A 414 15.08 -8.11 3.39
C ASN A 414 15.32 -7.03 4.44
N ASP A 415 14.49 -6.99 5.50
CA ASP A 415 14.69 -6.05 6.61
C ASP A 415 16.03 -6.29 7.31
N LEU A 416 16.48 -7.53 7.40
CA LEU A 416 17.73 -7.92 8.05
C LEU A 416 18.99 -7.75 7.17
N LEU A 417 18.83 -7.75 5.83
CA LEU A 417 19.98 -7.66 4.90
C LEU A 417 20.54 -6.24 4.72
N SER A 418 19.78 -5.19 5.06
CA SER A 418 20.20 -3.80 4.90
C SER A 418 19.96 -2.98 6.18
N PRO A 419 20.63 -3.31 7.30
CA PRO A 419 20.36 -2.69 8.59
C PRO A 419 20.75 -1.20 8.67
N GLU A 420 21.59 -0.72 7.75
CA GLU A 420 22.01 0.68 7.66
C GLU A 420 20.94 1.62 7.07
N LEU A 421 19.92 1.08 6.43
CA LEU A 421 18.85 1.83 5.82
C LEU A 421 17.51 1.50 6.50
N ILE A 422 16.89 2.53 7.01
CA ILE A 422 15.59 2.46 7.68
C ILE A 422 14.53 3.24 6.87
N GLU A 423 13.27 2.89 7.01
CA GLU A 423 12.19 3.76 6.54
C GLU A 423 12.36 5.13 7.20
N THR A 424 12.22 6.20 6.41
CA THR A 424 12.40 7.57 6.91
C THR A 424 11.45 7.84 8.06
N PRO A 425 11.96 8.22 9.24
CA PRO A 425 11.13 8.60 10.37
C PRO A 425 10.16 9.73 10.01
N TYR A 426 8.98 9.74 10.62
CA TYR A 426 7.96 10.74 10.37
C TYR A 426 7.33 11.27 11.66
N SER A 427 6.74 12.47 11.57
CA SER A 427 5.92 13.08 12.62
C SER A 427 4.46 13.13 12.17
N CYS A 428 3.54 13.08 13.14
CA CYS A 428 2.11 13.30 12.96
C CYS A 428 1.63 14.57 13.69
N ASP A 429 2.52 15.47 14.10
CA ASP A 429 2.22 16.56 15.03
C ASP A 429 1.16 17.50 14.51
N ILE A 430 1.17 17.84 13.22
CA ILE A 430 0.20 18.72 12.59
C ILE A 430 -1.17 18.03 12.54
N THR A 431 -1.21 16.79 12.08
CA THR A 431 -2.45 15.99 12.04
C THR A 431 -3.05 15.80 13.43
N MET A 432 -2.20 15.52 14.44
CA MET A 432 -2.65 15.38 15.83
C MET A 432 -3.26 16.67 16.37
N LYS A 433 -2.67 17.83 16.05
CA LYS A 433 -3.23 19.13 16.44
C LYS A 433 -4.64 19.33 15.84
N ASP A 434 -4.81 18.98 14.56
CA ASP A 434 -6.11 19.11 13.88
C ASP A 434 -7.14 18.11 14.46
N LEU A 435 -6.76 16.86 14.69
CA LEU A 435 -7.62 15.84 15.32
C LEU A 435 -8.05 16.27 16.73
N ASN A 436 -7.12 16.76 17.56
CA ASN A 436 -7.41 17.23 18.90
C ASN A 436 -8.38 18.43 18.88
N SER A 437 -8.27 19.33 17.90
CA SER A 437 -9.18 20.46 17.75
C SER A 437 -10.64 20.05 17.53
N ILE A 438 -10.86 18.86 16.96
CA ILE A 438 -12.19 18.25 16.76
C ILE A 438 -12.47 17.12 17.75
N LYS A 439 -11.70 17.05 18.86
CA LYS A 439 -11.87 16.10 19.98
C LYS A 439 -11.73 14.64 19.56
N LEU A 440 -10.81 14.37 18.66
CA LEU A 440 -10.42 13.04 18.24
C LEU A 440 -8.96 12.75 18.60
N GLU A 441 -8.69 11.54 19.05
CA GLU A 441 -7.36 11.10 19.43
C GLU A 441 -7.16 9.61 19.11
N TRP A 442 -5.92 9.20 18.91
CA TRP A 442 -5.55 7.80 18.72
C TRP A 442 -5.52 7.08 20.08
N PRO A 443 -6.16 5.92 20.21
CA PRO A 443 -6.05 5.13 21.42
C PRO A 443 -4.68 4.45 21.52
N LYS A 444 -4.27 4.16 22.76
CA LYS A 444 -3.18 3.21 23.00
C LYS A 444 -3.65 1.79 22.65
N ILE A 445 -2.77 1.03 22.02
CA ILE A 445 -3.04 -0.37 21.68
C ILE A 445 -3.06 -1.23 22.94
N THR A 446 -4.15 -1.95 23.13
CA THR A 446 -4.37 -2.80 24.32
C THR A 446 -3.80 -4.21 24.13
N LYS A 447 -3.59 -4.91 25.23
CA LYS A 447 -3.21 -6.33 25.21
C LYS A 447 -4.25 -7.21 24.52
N ASP A 448 -5.54 -6.91 24.68
CA ASP A 448 -6.63 -7.64 24.03
C ASP A 448 -6.58 -7.46 22.50
N TYR A 449 -6.28 -6.26 22.02
CA TYR A 449 -6.05 -6.02 20.60
C TYR A 449 -4.89 -6.86 20.05
N LEU A 450 -3.77 -6.91 20.76
CA LEU A 450 -2.60 -7.71 20.35
C LEU A 450 -2.89 -9.22 20.41
N LYS A 451 -3.70 -9.67 21.36
CA LYS A 451 -4.19 -11.06 21.42
C LYS A 451 -5.06 -11.40 20.21
N ASN A 452 -5.95 -10.50 19.80
CA ASN A 452 -6.73 -10.69 18.57
C ASN A 452 -5.84 -10.71 17.33
N LEU A 453 -4.82 -9.86 17.28
CA LEU A 453 -3.81 -9.88 16.21
C LEU A 453 -3.08 -11.24 16.14
N TYR A 454 -2.67 -11.78 17.30
CA TYR A 454 -2.08 -13.12 17.36
C TYR A 454 -3.01 -14.20 16.79
N ASN A 455 -4.30 -14.19 17.17
CA ASN A 455 -5.28 -15.13 16.67
C ASN A 455 -5.46 -15.05 15.14
N LEU A 456 -5.40 -13.85 14.56
CA LEU A 456 -5.43 -13.66 13.11
C LEU A 456 -4.18 -14.24 12.43
N ILE A 457 -2.99 -14.03 13.01
CA ILE A 457 -1.73 -14.58 12.49
C ILE A 457 -1.75 -16.12 12.48
N MET A 458 -2.38 -16.72 13.49
CA MET A 458 -2.47 -18.19 13.59
C MET A 458 -3.45 -18.81 12.59
N GLN A 459 -4.24 -18.00 11.85
CA GLN A 459 -5.09 -18.44 10.76
C GLN A 459 -4.40 -18.43 9.38
N ILE A 460 -3.20 -17.86 9.30
CA ILE A 460 -2.34 -17.82 8.10
C ILE A 460 -1.32 -18.97 8.15
#